data_5eb686d0a2e39b83682021e92c7a7516
#
_entry.id   5eb686d0a2e39b83682021e92c7a7516
#
_cell.length_a   1.000
_cell.length_b   1.000
_cell.length_c   1.000
_cell.angle_alpha   90.00
_cell.angle_beta   90.00
_cell.angle_gamma   90.00
#
_symmetry.space_group_name_H-M   'P 1'
#
loop_
_entity.id
_entity.type
_entity.pdbx_description
1 polymer ?
#
loop_
_entity_poly.entity_id
_entity_poly.type
_entity_poly.pdbx_seq_one_letter_code
_entity_poly.pdbx_strand_id
1 'polypeptide(L)'
;VRIALTHPEVAFTFHHNGSELYKLAATKNMRMRIVDLFGKAINDKLVPVEEFTDIVGISGFVVKPEFARKTTGEQYLFVNNRFFKERYFHHSIKSAFENLIPKDHQPSYFLYFDVDPASIDVNVHPTKTEIKFDDEKLVYAIMRSSIKRSLGRYHVSPTIDFNTESSFNNLKPFDPRNDEIRIPTISVNPEFNPFDKERKASSWSNGINSVPRSAVGWEALYEIAKPEQEAQQLHLHREELE
;
A
#
# COMPACT_ATOMS: atom_id res chain seq x y z
N VAL A 1 28.35 -5.73 -0.19
CA VAL A 1 26.98 -5.59 0.34
C VAL A 1 26.17 -6.86 0.09
N ARG A 2 25.98 -7.34 -1.18
CA ARG A 2 25.11 -8.48 -1.52
C ARG A 2 25.43 -9.75 -0.74
N ILE A 3 26.72 -10.16 -0.69
CA ILE A 3 27.20 -11.34 0.06
C ILE A 3 26.98 -11.15 1.57
N ALA A 4 27.22 -9.97 2.11
CA ALA A 4 27.03 -9.70 3.52
C ALA A 4 25.56 -9.74 3.94
N LEU A 5 24.63 -9.44 3.03
CA LEU A 5 23.18 -9.57 3.25
C LEU A 5 22.71 -11.03 3.27
N THR A 6 23.33 -11.92 2.49
CA THR A 6 22.95 -13.34 2.46
C THR A 6 23.62 -14.18 3.54
N HIS A 7 24.73 -13.67 4.14
CA HIS A 7 25.51 -14.38 5.15
C HIS A 7 25.68 -13.51 6.42
N PRO A 8 24.61 -13.25 7.15
CA PRO A 8 24.68 -12.43 8.37
C PRO A 8 25.53 -13.10 9.47
N GLU A 9 25.63 -14.42 9.45
CA GLU A 9 26.44 -15.23 10.39
C GLU A 9 27.95 -15.08 10.21
N VAL A 10 28.41 -14.49 9.09
CA VAL A 10 29.82 -14.26 8.80
C VAL A 10 30.20 -12.83 9.13
N ALA A 11 31.35 -12.64 9.77
CA ALA A 11 31.93 -11.31 9.97
C ALA A 11 32.66 -10.85 8.68
N PHE A 12 32.44 -9.60 8.30
CA PHE A 12 33.06 -9.01 7.12
C PHE A 12 33.83 -7.75 7.49
N THR A 13 35.06 -7.63 6.98
CA THR A 13 35.80 -6.38 6.97
C THR A 13 36.14 -6.05 5.52
N PHE A 14 35.83 -4.84 5.09
CA PHE A 14 36.07 -4.39 3.74
C PHE A 14 36.88 -3.10 3.75
N HIS A 15 38.07 -3.17 3.11
CA HIS A 15 38.98 -2.04 2.95
C HIS A 15 38.99 -1.59 1.49
N HIS A 16 39.04 -0.28 1.28
CA HIS A 16 39.26 0.33 -0.04
C HIS A 16 40.26 1.48 0.08
N ASN A 17 41.29 1.47 -0.75
CA ASN A 17 42.38 2.48 -0.72
C ASN A 17 42.95 2.71 0.68
N GLY A 18 43.19 1.65 1.45
CA GLY A 18 43.73 1.73 2.80
C GLY A 18 42.76 2.17 3.90
N SER A 19 41.54 2.56 3.55
CA SER A 19 40.50 2.93 4.51
C SER A 19 39.52 1.78 4.72
N GLU A 20 39.13 1.55 5.97
CA GLU A 20 38.07 0.59 6.31
C GLU A 20 36.68 1.20 5.97
N LEU A 21 35.98 0.59 5.03
CA LEU A 21 34.65 1.01 4.63
C LEU A 21 33.53 0.31 5.42
N TYR A 22 33.73 -0.98 5.72
CA TYR A 22 32.77 -1.77 6.48
C TYR A 22 33.50 -2.68 7.47
N LYS A 23 33.00 -2.73 8.69
CA LYS A 23 33.36 -3.71 9.69
C LYS A 23 32.06 -4.26 10.29
N LEU A 24 31.67 -5.43 9.81
CA LEU A 24 30.40 -6.07 10.12
C LEU A 24 30.67 -7.27 11.03
N ALA A 25 30.15 -7.26 12.23
CA ALA A 25 30.22 -8.41 13.12
C ALA A 25 29.28 -9.52 12.65
N ALA A 26 29.56 -10.77 13.00
CA ALA A 26 28.65 -11.87 12.81
C ALA A 26 27.37 -11.65 13.64
N THR A 27 26.20 -11.89 13.04
CA THR A 27 24.91 -11.77 13.69
C THR A 27 23.97 -12.86 13.19
N LYS A 28 23.02 -13.29 14.03
CA LYS A 28 21.93 -14.19 13.61
C LYS A 28 20.70 -13.42 13.12
N ASN A 29 20.71 -12.10 13.28
CA ASN A 29 19.55 -11.27 12.97
C ASN A 29 19.76 -10.51 11.66
N MET A 30 18.98 -10.86 10.64
CA MET A 30 19.01 -10.21 9.33
C MET A 30 18.74 -8.71 9.42
N ARG A 31 17.82 -8.29 10.29
CA ARG A 31 17.53 -6.87 10.51
C ARG A 31 18.76 -6.11 10.98
N MET A 32 19.50 -6.67 11.93
CA MET A 32 20.75 -6.06 12.41
C MET A 32 21.76 -5.93 11.29
N ARG A 33 21.92 -6.95 10.44
CA ARG A 33 22.82 -6.90 9.27
C ARG A 33 22.46 -5.77 8.30
N ILE A 34 21.15 -5.55 8.06
CA ILE A 34 20.67 -4.44 7.23
C ILE A 34 21.03 -3.10 7.90
N VAL A 35 20.80 -2.99 9.21
CA VAL A 35 21.12 -1.78 9.99
C VAL A 35 22.62 -1.47 9.97
N ASP A 36 23.47 -2.48 10.11
CA ASP A 36 24.93 -2.34 10.07
C ASP A 36 25.43 -1.86 8.70
N LEU A 37 24.76 -2.29 7.62
CA LEU A 37 25.12 -1.91 6.24
C LEU A 37 24.59 -0.53 5.82
N PHE A 38 23.36 -0.19 6.21
CA PHE A 38 22.64 1.00 5.70
C PHE A 38 22.42 2.08 6.77
N GLY A 39 22.92 1.84 7.99
CA GLY A 39 22.86 2.78 9.09
C GLY A 39 21.63 2.61 9.99
N LYS A 40 21.74 3.12 11.23
CA LYS A 40 20.72 2.95 12.27
C LYS A 40 19.34 3.54 11.89
N ALA A 41 19.35 4.59 11.07
CA ALA A 41 18.11 5.26 10.65
C ALA A 41 17.15 4.37 9.82
N ILE A 42 17.62 3.25 9.27
CA ILE A 42 16.76 2.32 8.52
C ILE A 42 15.93 1.43 9.45
N ASN A 43 16.38 1.22 10.70
CA ASN A 43 15.74 0.27 11.62
C ASN A 43 14.24 0.49 11.79
N ASP A 44 13.83 1.72 12.05
CA ASP A 44 12.43 2.08 12.34
C ASP A 44 11.55 2.14 11.08
N LYS A 45 12.20 2.06 9.91
CA LYS A 45 11.56 2.08 8.60
C LYS A 45 11.27 0.67 8.05
N LEU A 46 11.88 -0.36 8.63
CA LEU A 46 11.74 -1.74 8.17
C LEU A 46 10.44 -2.38 8.65
N VAL A 47 9.66 -2.85 7.71
CA VAL A 47 8.45 -3.67 7.91
C VAL A 47 8.80 -5.11 7.55
N PRO A 48 8.66 -6.08 8.48
CA PRO A 48 8.93 -7.48 8.19
C PRO A 48 7.88 -8.06 7.25
N VAL A 49 8.34 -8.91 6.35
CA VAL A 49 7.51 -9.70 5.43
C VAL A 49 7.88 -11.16 5.64
N GLU A 50 6.88 -11.96 5.96
CA GLU A 50 7.02 -13.41 6.10
C GLU A 50 5.80 -14.11 5.50
N GLU A 51 6.06 -15.05 4.61
CA GLU A 51 5.07 -15.92 4.00
C GLU A 51 5.72 -17.25 3.66
N PHE A 52 5.13 -18.32 4.11
CA PHE A 52 5.59 -19.68 3.81
C PHE A 52 4.46 -20.45 3.16
N THR A 53 4.70 -20.91 1.94
CA THR A 53 3.79 -21.74 1.17
C THR A 53 4.55 -22.96 0.67
N ASP A 54 3.84 -23.95 0.14
CA ASP A 54 4.46 -25.14 -0.45
C ASP A 54 5.29 -24.85 -1.70
N ILE A 55 5.14 -23.66 -2.30
CA ILE A 55 5.79 -23.27 -3.54
C ILE A 55 7.00 -22.37 -3.29
N VAL A 56 6.86 -21.42 -2.35
CA VAL A 56 7.90 -20.46 -2.03
C VAL A 56 7.78 -20.00 -0.58
N GLY A 57 8.91 -19.96 0.11
CA GLY A 57 9.10 -19.21 1.35
C GLY A 57 9.58 -17.80 1.02
N ILE A 58 8.90 -16.76 1.50
CA ILE A 58 9.30 -15.37 1.34
C ILE A 58 9.55 -14.79 2.71
N SER A 59 10.74 -14.26 2.93
CA SER A 59 11.11 -13.60 4.18
C SER A 59 11.88 -12.32 3.90
N GLY A 60 11.97 -11.43 4.89
CA GLY A 60 12.76 -10.22 4.79
C GLY A 60 12.03 -8.95 5.20
N PHE A 61 12.35 -7.85 4.54
CA PHE A 61 11.86 -6.53 4.93
C PHE A 61 11.55 -5.67 3.71
N VAL A 62 10.51 -4.88 3.83
CA VAL A 62 10.24 -3.73 2.95
C VAL A 62 10.33 -2.44 3.77
N VAL A 63 10.66 -1.34 3.12
CA VAL A 63 10.70 -0.03 3.78
C VAL A 63 9.31 0.59 3.73
N LYS A 64 8.90 1.25 4.82
CA LYS A 64 7.59 1.92 4.92
C LYS A 64 7.38 2.89 3.74
N PRO A 65 6.15 3.01 3.21
CA PRO A 65 5.83 3.83 2.05
C PRO A 65 6.25 5.31 2.16
N GLU A 66 6.17 5.88 3.35
CA GLU A 66 6.56 7.27 3.63
C GLU A 66 8.03 7.59 3.32
N PHE A 67 8.88 6.55 3.25
CA PHE A 67 10.31 6.68 2.92
C PHE A 67 10.64 6.26 1.49
N ALA A 68 9.63 6.04 0.63
CA ALA A 68 9.85 5.79 -0.79
C ALA A 68 10.52 7.00 -1.46
N ARG A 69 11.40 6.77 -2.43
CA ARG A 69 12.20 7.82 -3.08
C ARG A 69 11.96 7.86 -4.58
N LYS A 70 12.17 9.01 -5.20
CA LYS A 70 12.14 9.15 -6.68
C LYS A 70 13.25 8.36 -7.37
N THR A 71 14.41 8.29 -6.74
CA THR A 71 15.53 7.49 -7.22
C THR A 71 15.40 6.04 -6.77
N THR A 72 16.01 5.13 -7.53
CA THR A 72 16.14 3.74 -7.12
C THR A 72 16.92 3.66 -5.81
N GLY A 73 16.24 3.19 -4.76
CA GLY A 73 16.84 2.99 -3.45
C GLY A 73 17.47 1.61 -3.31
N GLU A 74 17.50 1.11 -2.09
CA GLU A 74 18.02 -0.21 -1.75
C GLU A 74 17.01 -1.28 -2.20
N GLN A 75 17.35 -1.99 -3.28
CA GLN A 75 16.49 -3.00 -3.90
C GLN A 75 17.26 -4.32 -4.02
N TYR A 76 16.97 -5.24 -3.09
CA TYR A 76 17.67 -6.51 -3.00
C TYR A 76 16.68 -7.67 -2.99
N LEU A 77 16.83 -8.55 -3.99
CA LEU A 77 16.14 -9.83 -4.09
C LEU A 77 17.18 -10.96 -4.04
N PHE A 78 16.88 -11.96 -3.25
CA PHE A 78 17.72 -13.14 -3.12
C PHE A 78 16.84 -14.39 -3.26
N VAL A 79 17.31 -15.39 -3.98
CA VAL A 79 16.73 -16.72 -4.04
C VAL A 79 17.78 -17.74 -3.63
N ASN A 80 17.49 -18.58 -2.64
CA ASN A 80 18.43 -19.56 -2.11
C ASN A 80 19.82 -18.95 -1.87
N ASN A 81 19.88 -17.79 -1.18
CA ASN A 81 21.06 -16.97 -0.89
C ASN A 81 21.77 -16.36 -2.11
N ARG A 82 21.17 -16.43 -3.31
CA ARG A 82 21.73 -15.84 -4.52
C ARG A 82 21.03 -14.55 -4.87
N PHE A 83 21.78 -13.46 -5.07
CA PHE A 83 21.24 -12.20 -5.57
C PHE A 83 20.72 -12.35 -6.99
N PHE A 84 19.50 -11.88 -7.23
CA PHE A 84 18.94 -11.76 -8.58
C PHE A 84 18.25 -10.41 -8.78
N LYS A 85 18.02 -10.07 -10.03
CA LYS A 85 17.37 -8.84 -10.43
C LYS A 85 16.40 -9.15 -11.57
N GLU A 86 15.10 -9.03 -11.27
CA GLU A 86 14.04 -9.34 -12.21
C GLU A 86 13.00 -8.23 -12.23
N ARG A 87 12.70 -7.71 -13.41
CA ARG A 87 11.73 -6.60 -13.58
C ARG A 87 10.32 -7.01 -13.20
N TYR A 88 9.97 -8.25 -13.47
CA TYR A 88 8.65 -8.79 -13.16
C TYR A 88 8.37 -8.78 -11.66
N PHE A 89 9.31 -9.23 -10.85
CA PHE A 89 9.17 -9.19 -9.39
C PHE A 89 9.27 -7.77 -8.82
N HIS A 90 10.10 -6.91 -9.42
CA HIS A 90 10.09 -5.49 -9.05
C HIS A 90 8.71 -4.87 -9.28
N HIS A 91 8.06 -5.18 -10.40
CA HIS A 91 6.69 -4.73 -10.68
C HIS A 91 5.67 -5.27 -9.67
N SER A 92 5.80 -6.53 -9.23
CA SER A 92 4.96 -7.10 -8.17
C SER A 92 5.07 -6.31 -6.87
N ILE A 93 6.30 -6.01 -6.43
CA ILE A 93 6.55 -5.21 -5.23
C ILE A 93 5.94 -3.81 -5.40
N LYS A 94 6.24 -3.13 -6.51
CA LYS A 94 5.68 -1.80 -6.79
C LYS A 94 4.15 -1.80 -6.79
N SER A 95 3.53 -2.83 -7.34
CA SER A 95 2.07 -3.01 -7.32
C SER A 95 1.50 -3.26 -5.92
N ALA A 96 2.29 -3.83 -5.01
CA ALA A 96 1.90 -3.94 -3.61
C ALA A 96 1.88 -2.58 -2.89
N PHE A 97 2.71 -1.64 -3.33
CA PHE A 97 2.75 -0.25 -2.84
C PHE A 97 1.79 0.70 -3.57
N GLU A 98 1.01 0.19 -4.53
CA GLU A 98 0.03 0.98 -5.27
C GLU A 98 -0.93 1.71 -4.31
N ASN A 99 -1.18 2.99 -4.55
CA ASN A 99 -1.94 3.91 -3.69
C ASN A 99 -1.29 4.27 -2.33
N LEU A 100 -0.13 3.71 -2.00
CA LEU A 100 0.62 4.05 -0.79
C LEU A 100 1.80 4.99 -1.07
N ILE A 101 2.30 5.00 -2.31
CA ILE A 101 3.40 5.86 -2.74
C ILE A 101 3.04 6.60 -4.02
N PRO A 102 3.62 7.79 -4.28
CA PRO A 102 3.48 8.47 -5.56
C PRO A 102 3.99 7.60 -6.74
N LYS A 103 3.40 7.76 -7.93
CA LYS A 103 3.71 6.94 -9.12
C LYS A 103 5.18 6.98 -9.55
N ASP A 104 5.85 8.11 -9.30
CA ASP A 104 7.26 8.36 -9.61
C ASP A 104 8.23 7.87 -8.54
N HIS A 105 7.72 7.37 -7.41
CA HIS A 105 8.55 6.85 -6.32
C HIS A 105 8.79 5.35 -6.43
N GLN A 106 9.90 4.90 -5.86
CA GLN A 106 10.33 3.51 -5.85
C GLN A 106 10.43 3.01 -4.41
N PRO A 107 9.91 1.80 -4.10
CA PRO A 107 10.07 1.18 -2.80
C PRO A 107 11.49 0.64 -2.64
N SER A 108 11.99 0.63 -1.39
CA SER A 108 13.20 -0.11 -1.00
C SER A 108 12.81 -1.41 -0.31
N TYR A 109 13.56 -2.47 -0.54
CA TYR A 109 13.25 -3.80 -0.03
C TYR A 109 14.47 -4.72 0.03
N PHE A 110 14.41 -5.69 0.94
CA PHE A 110 15.38 -6.75 1.19
C PHE A 110 14.60 -8.05 1.35
N LEU A 111 14.36 -8.78 0.24
CA LEU A 111 13.51 -9.96 0.22
C LEU A 111 14.30 -11.20 -0.15
N TYR A 112 14.02 -12.27 0.55
CA TYR A 112 14.66 -13.57 0.43
C TYR A 112 13.61 -14.61 0.07
N PHE A 113 13.88 -15.36 -0.98
CA PHE A 113 13.05 -16.44 -1.48
C PHE A 113 13.75 -17.76 -1.19
N ASP A 114 13.04 -18.64 -0.54
CA ASP A 114 13.40 -20.03 -0.34
C ASP A 114 12.51 -20.91 -1.21
N VAL A 115 13.09 -21.55 -2.18
CA VAL A 115 12.37 -22.35 -3.17
C VAL A 115 13.09 -23.66 -3.43
N ASP A 116 12.38 -24.68 -3.89
CA ASP A 116 13.02 -25.91 -4.38
C ASP A 116 13.95 -25.55 -5.54
N PRO A 117 15.25 -25.90 -5.47
CA PRO A 117 16.18 -25.68 -6.57
C PRO A 117 15.74 -26.26 -7.90
N ALA A 118 14.90 -27.31 -7.89
CA ALA A 118 14.35 -27.93 -9.08
C ALA A 118 13.29 -27.07 -9.79
N SER A 119 12.68 -26.10 -9.07
CA SER A 119 11.61 -25.23 -9.58
C SER A 119 12.16 -23.90 -10.18
N ILE A 120 13.46 -23.74 -10.24
CA ILE A 120 14.11 -22.53 -10.77
C ILE A 120 15.20 -22.87 -11.80
N ASP A 121 15.27 -22.06 -12.87
CA ASP A 121 16.41 -22.06 -13.80
C ASP A 121 17.25 -20.80 -13.60
N VAL A 122 18.50 -21.00 -13.23
CA VAL A 122 19.50 -19.94 -12.99
C VAL A 122 20.34 -19.67 -14.23
N ASN A 123 20.33 -20.57 -15.22
CA ASN A 123 21.19 -20.47 -16.39
C ASN A 123 20.52 -19.70 -17.56
N VAL A 124 19.74 -18.70 -17.26
CA VAL A 124 19.01 -17.90 -18.26
C VAL A 124 19.90 -16.88 -18.95
N HIS A 125 20.85 -16.26 -18.20
CA HIS A 125 21.69 -15.19 -18.71
C HIS A 125 23.18 -15.42 -18.31
N PRO A 126 24.18 -15.02 -19.13
CA PRO A 126 25.61 -15.16 -18.80
C PRO A 126 26.02 -14.57 -17.45
N THR A 127 25.42 -13.44 -17.05
CA THR A 127 25.66 -12.81 -15.74
C THR A 127 25.03 -13.58 -14.58
N LYS A 128 24.15 -14.53 -14.86
CA LYS A 128 23.40 -15.34 -13.88
C LYS A 128 22.71 -14.48 -12.80
N THR A 129 22.29 -13.28 -13.16
CA THR A 129 21.53 -12.38 -12.29
C THR A 129 20.01 -12.44 -12.56
N GLU A 130 19.62 -13.09 -13.63
CA GLU A 130 18.22 -13.37 -13.97
C GLU A 130 17.93 -14.83 -13.64
N ILE A 131 16.76 -15.09 -13.09
CA ILE A 131 16.31 -16.40 -12.63
C ILE A 131 14.90 -16.61 -13.13
N LYS A 132 14.66 -17.74 -13.78
CA LYS A 132 13.32 -18.14 -14.22
C LYS A 132 12.72 -19.09 -13.19
N PHE A 133 11.52 -18.80 -12.76
CA PHE A 133 10.71 -19.68 -11.90
C PHE A 133 9.72 -20.47 -12.77
N ASP A 134 9.45 -21.69 -12.43
CA ASP A 134 8.46 -22.50 -13.14
C ASP A 134 7.07 -21.85 -13.05
N ASP A 135 6.68 -21.40 -11.87
CA ASP A 135 5.39 -20.74 -11.60
C ASP A 135 5.56 -19.24 -11.25
N GLU A 136 6.18 -18.46 -12.15
CA GLU A 136 6.42 -17.03 -11.93
C GLU A 136 5.17 -16.23 -11.55
N LYS A 137 4.02 -16.55 -12.17
CA LYS A 137 2.76 -15.83 -11.90
C LYS A 137 2.27 -16.06 -10.48
N LEU A 138 2.45 -17.27 -9.98
CA LEU A 138 2.02 -17.64 -8.63
C LEU A 138 2.95 -17.01 -7.59
N VAL A 139 4.27 -17.08 -7.79
CA VAL A 139 5.26 -16.40 -6.94
C VAL A 139 5.01 -14.89 -6.92
N TYR A 140 4.70 -14.28 -8.08
CA TYR A 140 4.30 -12.88 -8.18
C TYR A 140 3.08 -12.55 -7.31
N ALA A 141 2.03 -13.37 -7.38
CA ALA A 141 0.79 -13.15 -6.63
C ALA A 141 1.01 -13.31 -5.11
N ILE A 142 1.74 -14.35 -4.71
CA ILE A 142 2.09 -14.61 -3.30
C ILE A 142 2.90 -13.44 -2.74
N MET A 143 3.94 -12.99 -3.44
CA MET A 143 4.77 -11.87 -3.03
C MET A 143 3.96 -10.57 -2.88
N ARG A 144 3.12 -10.24 -3.89
CA ARG A 144 2.27 -9.05 -3.84
C ARG A 144 1.32 -9.09 -2.65
N SER A 145 0.67 -10.23 -2.39
CA SER A 145 -0.28 -10.36 -1.30
C SER A 145 0.39 -10.31 0.08
N SER A 146 1.54 -10.96 0.25
CA SER A 146 2.28 -10.93 1.51
C SER A 146 2.80 -9.54 1.86
N ILE A 147 3.34 -8.80 0.87
CA ILE A 147 3.77 -7.41 1.08
C ILE A 147 2.56 -6.53 1.43
N LYS A 148 1.43 -6.62 0.68
CA LYS A 148 0.21 -5.87 1.01
C LYS A 148 -0.28 -6.16 2.43
N ARG A 149 -0.29 -7.43 2.83
CA ARG A 149 -0.68 -7.84 4.17
C ARG A 149 0.25 -7.28 5.24
N SER A 150 1.56 -7.33 5.01
CA SER A 150 2.56 -6.77 5.93
C SER A 150 2.42 -5.25 6.05
N LEU A 151 2.33 -4.54 4.94
CA LEU A 151 2.11 -3.09 4.95
C LEU A 151 0.79 -2.72 5.64
N GLY A 152 -0.29 -3.47 5.41
CA GLY A 152 -1.58 -3.27 6.08
C GLY A 152 -1.48 -3.39 7.60
N ARG A 153 -0.74 -4.38 8.12
CA ARG A 153 -0.54 -4.55 9.56
C ARG A 153 0.21 -3.37 10.21
N TYR A 154 1.11 -2.73 9.48
CA TYR A 154 1.93 -1.62 9.98
C TYR A 154 1.36 -0.23 9.62
N HIS A 155 0.41 -0.15 8.69
CA HIS A 155 -0.32 1.08 8.35
C HIS A 155 -1.66 1.22 9.07
N VAL A 156 -2.24 0.14 9.59
CA VAL A 156 -3.52 0.13 10.32
C VAL A 156 -3.35 0.53 11.80
N SER A 157 -2.16 0.97 12.23
CA SER A 157 -2.19 2.00 13.26
C SER A 157 -2.36 3.36 12.55
N PRO A 158 -3.58 3.89 12.38
CA PRO A 158 -3.65 5.31 12.26
C PRO A 158 -2.94 5.81 13.50
N THR A 159 -1.88 6.56 13.35
CA THR A 159 -1.62 7.61 14.27
C THR A 159 -2.90 8.43 14.22
N ILE A 160 -3.85 8.13 15.09
CA ILE A 160 -4.83 9.10 15.48
C ILE A 160 -3.91 10.16 16.08
N ASP A 161 -3.53 11.12 15.26
CA ASP A 161 -2.97 12.35 15.72
C ASP A 161 -4.06 12.98 16.57
N PHE A 162 -4.01 12.65 17.85
CA PHE A 162 -4.62 13.44 18.90
C PHE A 162 -3.82 14.74 19.11
N ASN A 163 -3.11 15.22 18.10
CA ASN A 163 -2.79 16.63 17.96
C ASN A 163 -4.15 17.28 17.78
N THR A 164 -4.78 17.42 18.93
CA THR A 164 -5.95 18.23 19.21
C THR A 164 -5.93 19.40 18.26
N GLU A 165 -6.89 19.39 17.32
CA GLU A 165 -7.21 20.63 16.64
C GLU A 165 -7.25 21.70 17.74
N SER A 166 -6.48 22.75 17.55
CA SER A 166 -6.37 23.86 18.50
C SER A 166 -7.74 24.46 18.89
N SER A 167 -8.79 24.07 18.20
CA SER A 167 -10.19 24.33 18.51
C SER A 167 -10.66 23.77 19.86
N PHE A 168 -10.08 22.67 20.35
CA PHE A 168 -10.44 22.09 21.65
C PHE A 168 -9.67 22.73 22.83
N ASN A 169 -8.53 23.38 22.57
CA ASN A 169 -7.77 24.06 23.61
C ASN A 169 -8.47 25.32 24.17
N ASN A 170 -9.51 25.81 23.50
CA ASN A 170 -10.32 26.95 23.95
C ASN A 170 -11.60 26.55 24.68
N LEU A 171 -11.87 25.27 24.87
CA LEU A 171 -12.98 24.84 25.70
C LEU A 171 -12.58 25.04 27.16
N LYS A 172 -13.20 26.02 27.81
CA LYS A 172 -13.09 26.18 29.26
C LYS A 172 -13.60 24.88 29.92
N PRO A 173 -12.87 24.31 30.87
CA PRO A 173 -13.39 23.15 31.60
C PRO A 173 -14.74 23.54 32.23
N PHE A 174 -15.72 22.67 32.09
CA PHE A 174 -17.03 22.83 32.70
C PHE A 174 -16.90 22.89 34.22
N ASP A 175 -17.30 24.00 34.83
CA ASP A 175 -17.37 24.17 36.27
C ASP A 175 -18.81 23.93 36.75
N PRO A 176 -19.12 22.80 37.40
CA PRO A 176 -20.47 22.46 37.83
C PRO A 176 -21.04 23.43 38.87
N ARG A 177 -20.25 24.35 39.40
CA ARG A 177 -20.70 25.35 40.39
C ARG A 177 -21.12 26.67 39.76
N ASN A 178 -20.66 26.98 38.52
CA ASN A 178 -20.85 28.26 37.87
C ASN A 178 -21.51 28.19 36.50
N ASP A 179 -21.56 27.01 35.86
CA ASP A 179 -22.13 26.85 34.53
C ASP A 179 -23.53 26.25 34.64
N GLU A 180 -24.58 27.04 34.33
CA GLU A 180 -25.93 26.54 34.19
C GLU A 180 -26.02 25.55 33.01
N ILE A 181 -26.45 24.32 33.30
CA ILE A 181 -26.74 23.34 32.26
C ILE A 181 -27.97 23.80 31.47
N ARG A 182 -27.72 24.45 30.33
CA ARG A 182 -28.82 24.75 29.38
C ARG A 182 -29.17 23.48 28.61
N ILE A 183 -30.24 22.82 29.02
CA ILE A 183 -30.82 21.71 28.27
C ILE A 183 -31.30 22.27 26.92
N PRO A 184 -30.85 21.75 25.77
CA PRO A 184 -31.33 22.21 24.48
C PRO A 184 -32.84 21.91 24.37
N THR A 185 -33.64 22.96 24.32
CA THR A 185 -35.09 22.86 24.12
C THR A 185 -35.35 22.68 22.62
N ILE A 186 -35.83 21.52 22.21
CA ILE A 186 -36.27 21.29 20.85
C ILE A 186 -37.62 21.98 20.69
N SER A 187 -37.65 23.10 20.00
CA SER A 187 -38.93 23.69 19.59
C SER A 187 -39.39 23.00 18.30
N VAL A 188 -40.38 22.14 18.43
CA VAL A 188 -41.04 21.52 17.28
C VAL A 188 -42.09 22.50 16.75
N ASN A 189 -41.93 22.92 15.50
CA ASN A 189 -42.99 23.70 14.83
C ASN A 189 -44.10 22.73 14.41
N PRO A 190 -45.29 22.75 15.02
CA PRO A 190 -46.35 21.82 14.72
C PRO A 190 -46.95 22.01 13.32
N GLU A 191 -46.69 23.13 12.65
CA GLU A 191 -47.14 23.41 11.27
C GLU A 191 -46.09 23.04 10.22
N PHE A 192 -44.93 22.45 10.61
CA PHE A 192 -43.93 22.02 9.67
C PHE A 192 -44.31 20.68 9.03
N ASN A 193 -44.75 20.74 7.79
CA ASN A 193 -44.97 19.57 6.97
C ASN A 193 -43.81 19.40 5.96
N PRO A 194 -42.95 18.40 6.12
CA PRO A 194 -41.82 18.18 5.20
C PRO A 194 -42.24 17.76 3.79
N PHE A 195 -43.50 17.39 3.60
CA PHE A 195 -44.06 16.95 2.31
C PHE A 195 -44.83 18.03 1.56
N ASP A 196 -44.91 19.27 2.09
CA ASP A 196 -45.60 20.35 1.45
C ASP A 196 -44.78 20.97 0.32
N LYS A 197 -45.17 20.73 -0.92
CA LYS A 197 -44.47 21.13 -2.13
C LYS A 197 -44.61 22.60 -2.52
N GLU A 198 -45.39 23.40 -1.80
CA GLU A 198 -45.71 24.77 -2.21
C GLU A 198 -44.97 25.89 -1.49
N ARG A 199 -43.83 25.64 -0.85
CA ARG A 199 -43.02 26.74 -0.30
C ARG A 199 -42.10 27.34 -1.36
N LYS A 200 -42.54 28.47 -1.92
CA LYS A 200 -41.70 29.43 -2.63
C LYS A 200 -40.49 29.76 -1.78
N ALA A 201 -39.29 29.60 -2.34
CA ALA A 201 -38.01 29.94 -1.73
C ALA A 201 -38.03 31.40 -1.27
N SER A 202 -38.14 31.65 0.04
CA SER A 202 -37.84 32.96 0.63
C SER A 202 -36.35 33.16 0.73
N SER A 203 -35.89 34.24 0.13
CA SER A 203 -34.54 34.73 0.04
C SER A 203 -33.81 34.78 1.39
N TRP A 204 -32.81 33.90 1.54
CA TRP A 204 -31.70 34.12 2.45
C TRP A 204 -30.48 34.41 1.60
N SER A 205 -30.24 35.70 1.33
CA SER A 205 -29.03 36.21 0.81
C SER A 205 -28.03 36.35 1.97
N ASN A 206 -27.06 35.44 2.07
CA ASN A 206 -25.76 35.76 2.62
C ASN A 206 -24.72 34.84 2.00
N GLY A 207 -23.82 35.46 1.27
CA GLY A 207 -22.76 35.01 0.43
C GLY A 207 -21.97 33.81 0.90
N ILE A 208 -22.16 32.71 0.18
CA ILE A 208 -21.12 31.70 -0.03
C ILE A 208 -21.25 31.32 -1.50
N ASN A 209 -20.17 31.44 -2.26
CA ASN A 209 -20.07 31.12 -3.67
C ASN A 209 -20.60 29.72 -3.94
N SER A 210 -21.80 29.65 -4.53
CA SER A 210 -22.42 28.40 -4.97
C SER A 210 -21.76 27.95 -6.28
N VAL A 211 -21.04 26.85 -6.22
CA VAL A 211 -20.73 26.03 -7.38
C VAL A 211 -22.05 25.50 -7.96
N PRO A 212 -22.33 25.64 -9.27
CA PRO A 212 -23.58 25.13 -9.83
C PRO A 212 -23.61 23.61 -9.75
N ARG A 213 -24.48 23.07 -8.92
CA ARG A 213 -24.87 21.67 -8.97
C ARG A 213 -25.68 21.49 -10.24
N SER A 214 -25.09 20.84 -11.26
CA SER A 214 -25.86 20.32 -12.39
C SER A 214 -26.88 19.32 -11.83
N ALA A 215 -28.14 19.66 -11.92
CA ALA A 215 -29.25 18.75 -11.64
C ALA A 215 -29.34 17.74 -12.80
N VAL A 216 -28.44 16.76 -12.80
CA VAL A 216 -28.64 15.52 -13.55
C VAL A 216 -29.43 14.63 -12.58
N GLY A 217 -30.73 14.48 -12.83
CA GLY A 217 -31.59 13.60 -12.04
C GLY A 217 -31.02 12.18 -12.09
N TRP A 218 -31.03 11.48 -10.97
CA TRP A 218 -30.64 10.08 -10.85
C TRP A 218 -31.37 9.16 -11.85
N GLU A 219 -32.51 9.60 -12.40
CA GLU A 219 -33.29 8.94 -13.44
C GLU A 219 -32.50 8.78 -14.76
N ALA A 220 -31.63 9.73 -15.12
CA ALA A 220 -30.78 9.64 -16.31
C ALA A 220 -29.71 8.55 -16.21
N LEU A 221 -29.38 8.07 -15.01
CA LEU A 221 -28.46 6.95 -14.84
C LEU A 221 -29.11 5.60 -15.09
N TYR A 222 -30.43 5.50 -15.01
CA TYR A 222 -31.18 4.26 -15.28
C TYR A 222 -31.52 4.08 -16.78
N GLU A 223 -31.51 5.13 -17.57
CA GLU A 223 -31.77 5.02 -19.02
C GLU A 223 -30.57 4.49 -19.81
N ILE A 224 -29.35 4.56 -19.25
CA ILE A 224 -28.13 4.05 -19.90
C ILE A 224 -27.99 2.51 -19.74
N ALA A 225 -28.79 1.87 -18.93
CA ALA A 225 -28.68 0.44 -18.60
C ALA A 225 -29.78 -0.44 -19.23
N LYS A 226 -30.30 -0.08 -20.41
CA LYS A 226 -31.11 -1.02 -21.20
C LYS A 226 -30.22 -1.74 -22.20
N PRO A 227 -30.05 -3.07 -22.08
CA PRO A 227 -29.30 -3.82 -23.08
C PRO A 227 -30.16 -4.05 -24.32
N GLU A 228 -30.03 -3.17 -25.30
CA GLU A 228 -30.64 -3.40 -26.64
C GLU A 228 -29.86 -4.44 -27.50
N GLN A 229 -28.85 -5.07 -26.97
CA GLN A 229 -28.01 -5.99 -27.74
C GLN A 229 -28.35 -7.48 -27.61
N GLU A 230 -29.21 -7.89 -26.70
CA GLU A 230 -29.62 -9.31 -26.61
C GLU A 230 -30.79 -9.72 -27.51
N ALA A 231 -31.57 -8.77 -28.01
CA ALA A 231 -32.72 -9.09 -28.86
C ALA A 231 -32.32 -9.38 -30.33
N GLN A 232 -31.17 -8.88 -30.78
CA GLN A 232 -30.74 -9.10 -32.19
C GLN A 232 -29.97 -10.40 -32.39
N GLN A 233 -29.35 -10.98 -31.36
CA GLN A 233 -28.63 -12.25 -31.48
C GLN A 233 -29.55 -13.48 -31.44
N LEU A 234 -30.74 -13.37 -30.88
CA LEU A 234 -31.71 -14.46 -30.85
C LEU A 234 -32.50 -14.61 -32.17
N HIS A 235 -32.55 -13.57 -33.01
CA HIS A 235 -33.20 -13.66 -34.33
C HIS A 235 -32.27 -14.26 -35.41
N LEU A 236 -30.98 -14.07 -35.34
CA LEU A 236 -30.04 -14.62 -36.29
C LEU A 236 -29.77 -16.10 -36.14
N HIS A 237 -30.00 -16.67 -34.96
CA HIS A 237 -29.79 -18.11 -34.72
C HIS A 237 -31.01 -18.98 -35.04
N ARG A 238 -32.13 -18.38 -35.46
CA ARG A 238 -33.37 -19.11 -35.81
C ARG A 238 -33.54 -19.27 -37.32
N GLU A 239 -32.79 -18.53 -38.14
CA GLU A 239 -32.82 -18.67 -39.62
C GLU A 239 -31.77 -19.65 -40.19
N GLU A 240 -30.87 -20.18 -39.37
CA GLU A 240 -29.88 -21.19 -39.79
C GLU A 240 -30.30 -22.63 -39.51
N LEU A 241 -31.54 -22.87 -39.01
CA LEU A 241 -32.06 -24.21 -38.68
C LEU A 241 -33.36 -24.60 -39.43
N GLU A 242 -33.72 -23.90 -40.51
CA GLU A 242 -34.66 -24.36 -41.55
C GLU A 242 -33.90 -24.45 -42.92
#